data_07f64f306b562f4b36aea4b39682c996
#
_entry.id   07f64f306b562f4b36aea4b39682c996
#
_cell.length_a   1.000
_cell.length_b   1.000
_cell.length_c   1.000
_cell.angle_alpha   90.00
_cell.angle_beta   90.00
_cell.angle_gamma   90.00
#
_symmetry.space_group_name_H-M   'P 1'
#
loop_
_entity.id
_entity.type
_entity.pdbx_description
1 polymer ?
#
loop_
_entity_poly.entity_id
_entity_poly.type
_entity_poly.pdbx_seq_one_letter_code
_entity_poly.pdbx_strand_id
1 'polypeptide(L)'
;MYQKILTKDKDLLGINETCEGMGCVINLIKSKAAPLSVQTQRKCITSNFLKCSFDLEKLDPWFFCYQFNEGRYFAQQINKYYQGNTLSVKKLNIKSVGEVNIQLPDIQKQRLIGSIYRQAIRQRYLMIGQAENIANATFETLRKMEEDY
;
A
#
# COMPACT_ATOMS: atom_id res chain seq x y z
N MET A 1 19.54 1.76 10.86
CA MET A 1 20.00 2.26 9.56
C MET A 1 18.82 2.89 8.85
N TYR A 2 18.90 4.15 8.54
CA TYR A 2 17.86 4.89 7.82
C TYR A 2 18.20 4.88 6.34
N GLN A 3 17.27 4.49 5.49
CA GLN A 3 17.49 4.43 4.05
C GLN A 3 16.46 5.29 3.33
N LYS A 4 16.93 6.12 2.41
CA LYS A 4 16.10 6.96 1.57
C LYS A 4 15.46 6.12 0.46
N ILE A 5 14.13 6.15 0.32
CA ILE A 5 13.34 5.20 -0.48
C ILE A 5 12.79 5.83 -1.77
N LEU A 6 13.35 6.90 -2.27
CA LEU A 6 12.79 7.53 -3.47
C LEU A 6 13.62 7.28 -4.72
N THR A 7 12.98 6.74 -5.73
CA THR A 7 13.33 6.90 -7.14
C THR A 7 12.37 7.89 -7.81
N LYS A 8 12.87 8.73 -8.70
CA LYS A 8 12.05 9.67 -9.48
C LYS A 8 11.20 8.91 -10.50
N ASP A 9 9.98 9.38 -10.78
CA ASP A 9 9.05 8.76 -11.73
C ASP A 9 9.66 8.40 -13.10
N LYS A 10 10.65 9.16 -13.56
CA LYS A 10 11.34 8.92 -14.83
C LYS A 10 12.20 7.66 -14.82
N ASP A 11 12.73 7.27 -13.66
CA ASP A 11 13.59 6.10 -13.52
C ASP A 11 12.77 4.81 -13.47
N LEU A 12 11.47 4.92 -13.20
CA LEU A 12 10.54 3.79 -13.09
C LEU A 12 9.96 3.33 -14.43
N LEU A 13 9.97 4.19 -15.45
CA LEU A 13 9.54 3.84 -16.81
C LEU A 13 10.54 2.90 -17.54
N GLY A 14 11.76 2.77 -17.01
CA GLY A 14 12.81 1.88 -17.51
C GLY A 14 12.91 0.54 -16.78
N ILE A 15 11.94 0.18 -15.93
CA ILE A 15 11.96 -1.11 -15.23
C ILE A 15 11.75 -2.21 -16.26
N ASN A 16 12.81 -2.95 -16.52
CA ASN A 16 12.81 -4.16 -17.33
C ASN A 16 11.77 -5.16 -16.79
N GLU A 17 11.22 -5.96 -17.69
CA GLU A 17 10.18 -6.98 -17.45
C GLU A 17 10.51 -8.00 -16.34
N THR A 18 11.74 -8.01 -15.86
CA THR A 18 12.26 -8.93 -14.83
C THR A 18 12.08 -8.46 -13.40
N CYS A 19 11.51 -7.28 -13.16
CA CYS A 19 11.41 -6.68 -11.83
C CYS A 19 10.07 -7.00 -11.14
N GLU A 20 9.66 -8.25 -11.15
CA GLU A 20 8.46 -8.70 -10.44
C GLU A 20 8.58 -8.46 -8.93
N GLY A 21 7.66 -7.67 -8.37
CA GLY A 21 7.54 -7.49 -6.93
C GLY A 21 8.63 -6.66 -6.24
N MET A 22 9.41 -5.89 -6.97
CA MET A 22 10.58 -5.14 -6.44
C MET A 22 10.23 -3.82 -5.76
N GLY A 23 8.98 -3.56 -5.41
CA GLY A 23 8.64 -2.29 -4.80
C GLY A 23 7.19 -2.17 -4.38
N CYS A 24 6.75 -0.94 -4.21
CA CYS A 24 5.38 -0.62 -3.86
C CYS A 24 4.83 0.56 -4.65
N VAL A 25 3.52 0.73 -4.60
CA VAL A 25 2.81 1.92 -5.03
C VAL A 25 2.19 2.60 -3.82
N ILE A 26 2.32 3.92 -3.74
CA ILE A 26 1.76 4.74 -2.68
C ILE A 26 0.65 5.62 -3.27
N ASN A 27 -0.54 5.53 -2.69
CA ASN A 27 -1.61 6.49 -2.96
C ASN A 27 -1.38 7.73 -2.09
N LEU A 28 -1.02 8.85 -2.72
CA LEU A 28 -0.67 10.09 -2.04
C LEU A 28 -1.87 10.80 -1.41
N ILE A 29 -3.08 10.55 -1.90
CA ILE A 29 -4.31 11.12 -1.34
C ILE A 29 -4.75 10.34 -0.11
N LYS A 30 -4.82 9.00 -0.21
CA LYS A 30 -5.26 8.12 0.87
C LYS A 30 -4.18 7.79 1.88
N SER A 31 -2.91 8.13 1.59
CA SER A 31 -1.74 7.75 2.40
C SER A 31 -1.71 6.26 2.68
N LYS A 32 -1.82 5.45 1.63
CA LYS A 32 -1.78 3.99 1.68
C LYS A 32 -0.78 3.44 0.66
N ALA A 33 -0.06 2.43 1.06
CA ALA A 33 0.90 1.71 0.23
C ALA A 33 0.45 0.27 -0.04
N ALA A 34 0.75 -0.22 -1.23
CA ALA A 34 0.56 -1.62 -1.61
C ALA A 34 1.77 -2.12 -2.39
N PRO A 35 2.16 -3.39 -2.26
CA PRO A 35 3.21 -3.96 -3.08
C PRO A 35 2.83 -3.92 -4.56
N LEU A 36 3.81 -3.70 -5.43
CA LEU A 36 3.63 -3.78 -6.88
C LEU A 36 3.37 -5.23 -7.31
N SER A 37 2.31 -5.43 -8.06
CA SER A 37 2.07 -6.69 -8.78
C SER A 37 2.59 -6.58 -10.21
N VAL A 38 2.81 -7.73 -10.86
CA VAL A 38 3.18 -7.81 -12.29
C VAL A 38 2.22 -7.01 -13.17
N GLN A 39 0.93 -7.05 -12.84
CA GLN A 39 -0.10 -6.35 -13.59
C GLN A 39 -0.07 -4.83 -13.41
N THR A 40 0.33 -4.36 -12.23
CA THR A 40 0.39 -2.92 -11.89
C THR A 40 1.70 -2.28 -12.33
N GLN A 41 2.77 -3.04 -12.52
CA GLN A 41 4.05 -2.52 -13.01
C GLN A 41 3.95 -1.89 -14.40
N ARG A 42 3.10 -2.43 -15.25
CA ARG A 42 2.93 -2.00 -16.66
C ARG A 42 1.92 -0.87 -16.83
N LYS A 43 1.15 -0.53 -15.80
CA LYS A 43 0.13 0.52 -15.90
C LYS A 43 0.74 1.90 -15.70
N CYS A 44 0.37 2.83 -16.58
CA CYS A 44 0.55 4.25 -16.31
C CYS A 44 -0.24 4.63 -15.06
N ILE A 45 0.42 5.33 -14.15
CA ILE A 45 -0.22 5.84 -12.93
C ILE A 45 -0.41 7.34 -13.04
N THR A 46 -1.47 7.82 -12.40
CA THR A 46 -1.73 9.27 -12.31
C THR A 46 -0.80 9.92 -11.29
N SER A 47 -0.74 11.25 -11.30
CA SER A 47 0.03 12.06 -10.34
C SER A 47 -0.37 11.88 -8.86
N ASN A 48 -1.44 11.13 -8.59
CA ASN A 48 -1.90 10.79 -7.24
C ASN A 48 -1.23 9.55 -6.66
N PHE A 49 -0.41 8.88 -7.45
CA PHE A 49 0.32 7.68 -7.05
C PHE A 49 1.82 7.86 -7.25
N LEU A 50 2.57 7.25 -6.37
CA LEU A 50 4.02 7.16 -6.44
C LEU A 50 4.43 5.68 -6.51
N LYS A 51 5.18 5.31 -7.54
CA LYS A 51 5.85 3.99 -7.57
C LYS A 51 7.20 4.10 -6.89
N CYS A 52 7.54 3.12 -6.07
CA CYS A 52 8.83 2.99 -5.40
C CYS A 52 9.46 1.65 -5.76
N SER A 53 10.74 1.66 -6.12
CA SER A 53 11.55 0.45 -6.29
C SER A 53 12.43 0.24 -5.08
N PHE A 54 12.64 -1.00 -4.69
CA PHE A 54 13.48 -1.39 -3.56
C PHE A 54 14.58 -2.35 -3.97
N ASP A 55 15.70 -2.27 -3.28
CA ASP A 55 16.66 -3.35 -3.21
C ASP A 55 16.10 -4.44 -2.27
N LEU A 56 15.67 -5.56 -2.83
CA LEU A 56 15.00 -6.64 -2.10
C LEU A 56 15.89 -7.37 -1.08
N GLU A 57 17.20 -7.17 -1.17
CA GLU A 57 18.12 -7.70 -0.16
C GLU A 57 18.16 -6.83 1.11
N LYS A 58 17.68 -5.59 0.99
CA LYS A 58 17.70 -4.61 2.09
C LYS A 58 16.32 -4.26 2.61
N LEU A 59 15.30 -4.28 1.74
CA LEU A 59 13.94 -3.87 2.09
C LEU A 59 12.90 -4.77 1.47
N ASP A 60 12.12 -5.42 2.31
CA ASP A 60 10.97 -6.20 1.89
C ASP A 60 9.75 -5.31 1.59
N PRO A 61 9.11 -5.44 0.41
CA PRO A 61 7.97 -4.58 0.03
C PRO A 61 6.75 -4.70 0.96
N TRP A 62 6.46 -5.89 1.46
CA TRP A 62 5.34 -6.09 2.39
C TRP A 62 5.64 -5.52 3.78
N PHE A 63 6.88 -5.64 4.24
CA PHE A 63 7.32 -4.98 5.47
C PHE A 63 7.20 -3.46 5.34
N PHE A 64 7.65 -2.88 4.21
CA PHE A 64 7.50 -1.46 3.95
C PHE A 64 6.02 -1.03 4.00
N CYS A 65 5.14 -1.75 3.30
CA CYS A 65 3.72 -1.44 3.29
C CYS A 65 3.08 -1.55 4.69
N TYR A 66 3.50 -2.51 5.50
CA TYR A 66 3.10 -2.59 6.90
C TYR A 66 3.51 -1.34 7.68
N GLN A 67 4.78 -0.94 7.59
CA GLN A 67 5.28 0.25 8.28
C GLN A 67 4.56 1.51 7.82
N PHE A 68 4.34 1.63 6.52
CA PHE A 68 3.65 2.78 5.93
C PHE A 68 2.18 2.86 6.35
N ASN A 69 1.47 1.75 6.32
CA ASN A 69 0.02 1.71 6.54
C ASN A 69 -0.37 1.66 8.02
N GLU A 70 0.42 0.98 8.85
CA GLU A 70 0.08 0.65 10.24
C GLU A 70 1.15 1.04 11.25
N GLY A 71 2.36 1.40 10.79
CA GLY A 71 3.50 1.72 11.66
C GLY A 71 3.30 3.03 12.43
N ARG A 72 3.35 2.97 13.75
CA ARG A 72 3.16 4.16 14.61
C ARG A 72 4.24 5.22 14.39
N TYR A 73 5.48 4.79 14.24
CA TYR A 73 6.60 5.70 14.03
C TYR A 73 6.50 6.43 12.69
N PHE A 74 6.08 5.72 11.64
CA PHE A 74 5.82 6.32 10.33
C PHE A 74 4.67 7.33 10.40
N ALA A 75 3.55 6.97 11.03
CA ALA A 75 2.40 7.85 11.21
C ALA A 75 2.76 9.15 11.94
N GLN A 76 3.61 9.08 12.95
CA GLN A 76 4.09 10.28 13.66
C GLN A 76 4.88 11.22 12.77
N GLN A 77 5.74 10.69 11.90
CA GLN A 77 6.50 11.50 10.95
C GLN A 77 5.60 12.16 9.92
N ILE A 78 4.67 11.40 9.34
CA ILE A 78 3.70 11.91 8.36
C ILE A 78 2.82 13.01 8.96
N ASN A 79 2.33 12.85 10.18
CA ASN A 79 1.48 13.84 10.84
C ASN A 79 2.18 15.21 11.01
N LYS A 80 3.49 15.23 11.20
CA LYS A 80 4.26 16.48 11.25
C LYS A 80 4.17 17.28 9.95
N TYR A 81 4.11 16.61 8.81
CA TYR A 81 3.97 17.27 7.50
C TYR A 81 2.56 17.81 7.24
N TYR A 82 1.53 17.25 7.89
CA TYR A 82 0.16 17.73 7.77
C TYR A 82 -0.18 18.93 8.63
N GLN A 83 0.54 19.16 9.72
CA GLN A 83 0.26 20.25 10.69
C GLN A 83 0.51 21.66 10.13
N GLY A 84 1.21 21.79 8.99
CA GLY A 84 1.52 23.08 8.35
C GLY A 84 0.53 23.55 7.29
N ASN A 85 -0.45 22.76 6.87
CA ASN A 85 -1.37 23.06 5.77
C ASN A 85 -2.83 23.14 6.23
N THR A 86 -3.27 24.32 6.57
CA THR A 86 -4.70 24.64 6.74
C THR A 86 -5.38 24.69 5.37
N LEU A 87 -6.47 23.94 5.20
CA LEU A 87 -7.54 24.14 4.24
C LEU A 87 -7.48 23.54 2.82
N SER A 88 -6.52 22.75 2.42
CA SER A 88 -6.62 22.01 1.16
C SER A 88 -6.47 20.49 1.36
N VAL A 89 -7.01 19.74 0.41
CA VAL A 89 -6.95 18.26 0.38
C VAL A 89 -5.60 17.76 0.86
N LYS A 90 -5.60 16.99 1.95
CA LYS A 90 -4.39 16.41 2.55
C LYS A 90 -3.76 15.39 1.59
N LYS A 91 -2.93 15.86 0.69
CA LYS A 91 -2.16 15.05 -0.22
C LYS A 91 -0.72 14.98 0.26
N LEU A 92 -0.17 13.77 0.38
CA LEU A 92 1.25 13.57 0.63
C LEU A 92 2.07 14.12 -0.53
N ASN A 93 3.12 14.87 -0.19
CA ASN A 93 4.08 15.32 -1.17
C ASN A 93 5.16 14.23 -1.35
N ILE A 94 5.61 13.99 -2.58
CA ILE A 94 6.68 13.07 -2.91
C ILE A 94 7.95 13.38 -2.11
N LYS A 95 8.28 14.67 -1.93
CA LYS A 95 9.41 15.11 -1.11
C LYS A 95 9.26 14.67 0.34
N SER A 96 8.07 14.83 0.92
CA SER A 96 7.78 14.44 2.32
C SER A 96 7.91 12.93 2.51
N VAL A 97 7.43 12.13 1.57
CA VAL A 97 7.61 10.66 1.59
C VAL A 97 9.10 10.30 1.59
N GLY A 98 9.93 11.02 0.81
CA GLY A 98 11.36 10.78 0.74
C GLY A 98 12.16 11.19 1.98
N GLU A 99 11.58 11.99 2.85
CA GLU A 99 12.19 12.43 4.11
C GLU A 99 11.85 11.53 5.29
N VAL A 100 10.90 10.61 5.12
CA VAL A 100 10.53 9.68 6.20
C VAL A 100 11.62 8.63 6.42
N ASN A 101 11.94 8.41 7.67
CA ASN A 101 12.92 7.42 8.11
C ASN A 101 12.23 6.13 8.54
N ILE A 102 12.78 5.00 8.13
CA ILE A 102 12.31 3.67 8.52
C ILE A 102 13.43 2.95 9.26
N GLN A 103 13.07 2.35 10.38
CA GLN A 103 13.97 1.42 11.06
C GLN A 103 13.92 0.08 10.32
N LEU A 104 15.08 -0.39 9.88
CA LEU A 104 15.20 -1.67 9.17
C LEU A 104 15.80 -2.71 10.11
N PRO A 105 15.01 -3.68 10.59
CA PRO A 105 15.57 -4.91 11.17
C PRO A 105 16.27 -5.72 10.08
N ASP A 106 16.90 -6.83 10.44
CA ASP A 106 17.47 -7.75 9.46
C ASP A 106 16.41 -8.20 8.44
N ILE A 107 16.84 -8.57 7.26
CA ILE A 107 15.93 -8.87 6.15
C ILE A 107 15.03 -10.09 6.44
N GLN A 108 15.47 -11.05 7.23
CA GLN A 108 14.66 -12.21 7.59
C GLN A 108 13.48 -11.80 8.48
N LYS A 109 13.73 -10.92 9.44
CA LYS A 109 12.68 -10.36 10.30
C LYS A 109 11.72 -9.48 9.50
N GLN A 110 12.20 -8.70 8.53
CA GLN A 110 11.35 -7.93 7.63
C GLN A 110 10.42 -8.86 6.83
N ARG A 111 10.95 -9.94 6.24
CA ARG A 111 10.17 -10.92 5.47
C ARG A 111 9.13 -11.63 6.33
N LEU A 112 9.47 -11.94 7.57
CA LEU A 112 8.51 -12.55 8.52
C LEU A 112 7.35 -11.59 8.81
N ILE A 113 7.64 -10.35 9.18
CA ILE A 113 6.62 -9.31 9.45
C ILE A 113 5.78 -9.05 8.20
N GLY A 114 6.39 -8.91 7.05
CA GLY A 114 5.72 -8.70 5.77
C GLY A 114 4.79 -9.85 5.39
N SER A 115 5.22 -11.09 5.62
CA SER A 115 4.41 -12.29 5.40
C SER A 115 3.17 -12.33 6.29
N ILE A 116 3.32 -12.04 7.57
CA ILE A 116 2.19 -11.98 8.52
C ILE A 116 1.21 -10.88 8.09
N TYR A 117 1.70 -9.71 7.74
CA TYR A 117 0.87 -8.61 7.27
C TYR A 117 0.12 -8.97 5.99
N ARG A 118 0.80 -9.57 5.00
CA ARG A 118 0.17 -10.06 3.78
C ARG A 118 -0.97 -11.03 4.06
N GLN A 119 -0.77 -11.98 4.96
CA GLN A 119 -1.80 -12.95 5.34
C GLN A 119 -3.00 -12.26 6.00
N ALA A 120 -2.78 -11.31 6.91
CA ALA A 120 -3.84 -10.56 7.56
C ALA A 120 -4.68 -9.74 6.55
N ILE A 121 -4.03 -9.07 5.60
CA ILE A 121 -4.72 -8.33 4.53
C ILE A 121 -5.56 -9.28 3.64
N ARG A 122 -4.98 -10.42 3.26
CA ARG A 122 -5.69 -11.43 2.46
C ARG A 122 -6.90 -11.98 3.20
N GLN A 123 -6.73 -12.35 4.46
CA GLN A 123 -7.82 -12.86 5.28
C GLN A 123 -8.95 -11.84 5.40
N ARG A 124 -8.64 -10.60 5.71
CA ARG A 124 -9.64 -9.51 5.78
C ARG A 124 -10.40 -9.37 4.47
N TYR A 125 -9.71 -9.36 3.33
CA TYR A 125 -10.34 -9.28 2.02
C TYR A 125 -11.32 -10.43 1.76
N LEU A 126 -10.91 -11.67 2.06
CA LEU A 126 -11.77 -12.85 1.89
C LEU A 126 -12.98 -12.83 2.81
N MET A 127 -12.81 -12.41 4.07
CA MET A 127 -13.92 -12.31 5.03
C MET A 127 -14.94 -11.24 4.64
N ILE A 128 -14.48 -10.08 4.16
CA ILE A 128 -15.37 -9.02 3.65
C ILE A 128 -16.16 -9.53 2.45
N GLY A 129 -15.49 -10.14 1.48
CA GLY A 129 -16.14 -10.73 0.29
C GLY A 129 -17.16 -11.79 0.66
N GLN A 130 -16.86 -12.65 1.62
CA GLN A 130 -17.80 -13.66 2.12
C GLN A 130 -19.03 -13.02 2.79
N ALA A 131 -18.81 -11.99 3.62
CA ALA A 131 -19.92 -11.27 4.26
C ALA A 131 -20.83 -10.60 3.23
N GLU A 132 -20.27 -9.97 2.20
CA GLU A 132 -21.03 -9.38 1.09
C GLU A 132 -21.83 -10.45 0.32
N ASN A 133 -21.23 -11.59 0.01
CA ASN A 133 -21.90 -12.69 -0.68
C ASN A 133 -23.09 -13.22 0.11
N ILE A 134 -22.94 -13.40 1.43
CA ILE A 134 -24.04 -13.84 2.31
C ILE A 134 -25.16 -12.79 2.32
N ALA A 135 -24.86 -11.52 2.47
CA ALA A 135 -25.86 -10.46 2.45
C ALA A 135 -26.59 -10.41 1.10
N ASN A 136 -25.87 -10.48 -0.01
CA ASN A 136 -26.47 -10.47 -1.35
C ASN A 136 -27.38 -11.68 -1.59
N ALA A 137 -26.99 -12.88 -1.15
CA ALA A 137 -27.81 -14.07 -1.24
C ALA A 137 -29.11 -13.92 -0.41
N THR A 138 -29.02 -13.34 0.77
CA THR A 138 -30.19 -13.06 1.63
C THR A 138 -31.13 -12.06 0.96
N PHE A 139 -30.61 -10.97 0.41
CA PHE A 139 -31.42 -9.96 -0.29
C PHE A 139 -32.07 -10.52 -1.55
N GLU A 140 -31.41 -11.39 -2.28
CA GLU A 140 -31.98 -12.06 -3.44
C GLU A 140 -33.14 -13.01 -3.02
N THR A 141 -32.96 -13.70 -1.92
CA THR A 141 -34.05 -14.54 -1.36
C THR A 141 -35.28 -13.71 -0.97
N LEU A 142 -35.06 -12.56 -0.34
CA LEU A 142 -36.16 -11.64 0.03
C LEU A 142 -36.90 -11.11 -1.19
N ARG A 143 -36.18 -10.73 -2.25
CA ARG A 143 -36.80 -10.28 -3.51
C ARG A 143 -37.69 -11.35 -4.13
N LYS A 144 -37.22 -12.61 -4.15
CA LYS A 144 -38.05 -13.73 -4.64
C LYS A 144 -39.31 -13.95 -3.80
N MET A 145 -39.19 -13.78 -2.49
CA MET A 145 -40.38 -13.87 -1.62
C MET A 145 -41.38 -12.75 -1.86
N GLU A 146 -40.96 -11.57 -2.27
CA GLU A 146 -41.83 -10.46 -2.66
C GLU A 146 -42.60 -10.73 -3.97
N GLU A 147 -42.02 -11.50 -4.89
CA GLU A 147 -42.65 -11.87 -6.15
C GLU A 147 -43.78 -12.89 -5.97
N ASP A 148 -43.84 -13.59 -4.82
CA ASP A 148 -44.79 -14.62 -4.53
C ASP A 148 -46.11 -14.11 -3.88
N TYR A 149 -46.25 -12.80 -3.66
CA TYR A 149 -47.48 -12.14 -3.19
C TYR A 149 -47.74 -10.82 -3.94
#